data_afb4e6b0dd83a001a407d5193c9580eb
#
_entry.id   afb4e6b0dd83a001a407d5193c9580eb
#
_cell.length_a   1.000
_cell.length_b   1.000
_cell.length_c   1.000
_cell.angle_alpha   90.00
_cell.angle_beta   90.00
_cell.angle_gamma   90.00
#
_symmetry.space_group_name_H-M   'P 1'
#
loop_
_entity.id
_entity.type
_entity.pdbx_description
1 polymer ?
#
loop_
_entity_poly.entity_id
_entity_poly.type
_entity_poly.pdbx_seq_one_letter_code
_entity_poly.pdbx_strand_id
1 'polypeptide(L)'
;MKKILLTAALLCACVGASAQYKYEFTDVKVNAATPVKNQASTGTCWCFATVSFLESELLRMGKGEYDLSEMFVVRNNYIRRMNDNYLRRGRGNVSQGSIAHMVTWVMDNVGLMPEEVYDG
;
A
#
# COMPACT_ATOMS: atom_id res chain seq x y z
N MET A 1 -50.90 0.91 26.83
CA MET A 1 -49.86 0.14 27.52
C MET A 1 -49.43 -1.11 26.73
N LYS A 2 -50.36 -2.02 26.33
CA LYS A 2 -49.98 -3.26 25.60
C LYS A 2 -49.24 -3.00 24.25
N LYS A 3 -49.60 -1.96 23.50
CA LYS A 3 -48.94 -1.62 22.24
C LYS A 3 -47.49 -1.09 22.42
N ILE A 4 -47.25 -0.35 23.51
CA ILE A 4 -45.92 0.17 23.84
C ILE A 4 -44.98 -0.95 24.28
N LEU A 5 -45.50 -1.92 25.02
CA LEU A 5 -44.75 -3.12 25.43
C LEU A 5 -44.36 -3.99 24.21
N LEU A 6 -45.24 -4.13 23.23
CA LEU A 6 -44.99 -4.89 22.02
C LEU A 6 -43.91 -4.22 21.14
N THR A 7 -43.95 -2.91 21.01
CA THR A 7 -42.90 -2.16 20.24
C THR A 7 -41.55 -2.19 20.94
N ALA A 8 -41.52 -2.08 22.27
CA ALA A 8 -40.29 -2.20 23.04
C ALA A 8 -39.66 -3.61 22.93
N ALA A 9 -40.49 -4.67 22.98
CA ALA A 9 -40.03 -6.04 22.82
C ALA A 9 -39.48 -6.30 21.39
N LEU A 10 -40.10 -5.71 20.36
CA LEU A 10 -39.63 -5.82 18.98
C LEU A 10 -38.30 -5.10 18.78
N LEU A 11 -38.09 -3.91 19.35
CA LEU A 11 -36.83 -3.18 19.33
C LEU A 11 -35.70 -3.94 20.04
N CYS A 12 -35.98 -4.56 21.20
CA CYS A 12 -35.00 -5.39 21.92
C CYS A 12 -34.60 -6.65 21.12
N ALA A 13 -35.54 -7.25 20.36
CA ALA A 13 -35.24 -8.40 19.51
C ALA A 13 -34.33 -8.06 18.35
N CYS A 14 -34.42 -6.84 17.79
CA CYS A 14 -33.55 -6.39 16.69
C CYS A 14 -32.12 -6.10 17.13
N VAL A 15 -31.87 -5.72 18.39
CA VAL A 15 -30.52 -5.44 18.90
C VAL A 15 -29.75 -6.73 19.20
N GLY A 16 -30.45 -7.85 19.45
CA GLY A 16 -29.84 -9.16 19.70
C GLY A 16 -29.45 -9.97 18.46
N ALA A 17 -29.82 -9.51 17.26
CA ALA A 17 -29.57 -10.23 16.01
C ALA A 17 -28.27 -9.80 15.32
N SER A 18 -27.22 -9.44 16.06
CA SER A 18 -25.87 -9.35 15.52
C SER A 18 -25.33 -10.76 15.31
N ALA A 19 -25.70 -11.39 14.19
CA ALA A 19 -25.07 -12.60 13.73
C ALA A 19 -23.64 -12.27 13.28
N GLN A 20 -22.73 -12.10 14.22
CA GLN A 20 -21.31 -12.08 13.93
C GLN A 20 -20.89 -13.50 13.56
N TYR A 21 -20.89 -13.78 12.26
CA TYR A 21 -20.13 -14.91 11.74
C TYR A 21 -18.66 -14.67 12.04
N LYS A 22 -18.17 -15.31 13.11
CA LYS A 22 -16.74 -15.33 13.42
C LYS A 22 -16.11 -16.35 12.47
N TYR A 23 -15.56 -15.85 11.37
CA TYR A 23 -14.73 -16.70 10.51
C TYR A 23 -13.43 -17.00 11.26
N GLU A 24 -13.14 -18.29 11.46
CA GLU A 24 -11.83 -18.74 11.93
C GLU A 24 -10.98 -19.04 10.70
N PHE A 25 -9.95 -18.22 10.49
CA PHE A 25 -8.98 -18.43 9.42
C PHE A 25 -7.82 -19.24 10.00
N THR A 26 -7.41 -20.28 9.25
CA THR A 26 -6.23 -21.08 9.57
C THR A 26 -5.15 -20.71 8.54
N ASP A 27 -4.00 -20.26 9.03
CA ASP A 27 -2.88 -19.97 8.16
C ASP A 27 -2.32 -21.27 7.56
N VAL A 28 -2.46 -21.43 6.27
CA VAL A 28 -1.90 -22.59 5.54
C VAL A 28 -0.42 -22.38 5.28
N LYS A 29 -0.02 -21.13 5.01
CA LYS A 29 1.37 -20.75 4.78
C LYS A 29 1.57 -19.28 5.10
N VAL A 30 2.54 -18.98 5.95
CA VAL A 30 2.99 -17.60 6.24
C VAL A 30 4.37 -17.43 5.61
N ASN A 31 4.51 -16.47 4.70
CA ASN A 31 5.80 -16.06 4.18
C ASN A 31 6.35 -14.93 5.04
N ALA A 32 7.67 -14.93 5.26
CA ALA A 32 8.33 -13.81 5.90
C ALA A 32 8.16 -12.54 5.04
N ALA A 33 7.91 -11.41 5.69
CA ALA A 33 7.76 -10.11 5.06
C ALA A 33 8.47 -9.05 5.90
N THR A 34 8.90 -7.98 5.25
CA THR A 34 9.44 -6.80 5.92
C THR A 34 8.35 -6.03 6.67
N PRO A 35 8.71 -5.22 7.69
CA PRO A 35 7.74 -4.40 8.41
C PRO A 35 6.96 -3.47 7.50
N VAL A 36 5.69 -3.23 7.85
CA VAL A 36 4.85 -2.28 7.12
C VAL A 36 5.32 -0.85 7.37
N LYS A 37 5.57 -0.10 6.29
CA LYS A 37 5.97 1.30 6.33
C LYS A 37 4.77 2.23 6.17
N ASN A 38 4.88 3.43 6.73
CA ASN A 38 3.81 4.43 6.71
C ASN A 38 4.03 5.43 5.57
N GLN A 39 3.17 5.41 4.57
CA GLN A 39 3.20 6.36 3.45
C GLN A 39 2.70 7.77 3.80
N ALA A 40 2.29 8.02 5.05
CA ALA A 40 1.63 9.24 5.48
C ALA A 40 0.41 9.61 4.60
N SER A 41 0.12 10.89 4.40
CA SER A 41 -1.02 11.37 3.60
C SER A 41 -0.66 11.58 2.12
N THR A 42 0.06 10.64 1.52
CA THR A 42 0.50 10.73 0.12
C THR A 42 -0.20 9.71 -0.77
N GLY A 43 -0.28 9.97 -2.08
CA GLY A 43 -0.80 9.03 -3.08
C GLY A 43 0.26 8.04 -3.60
N THR A 44 1.18 7.59 -2.73
CA THR A 44 2.35 6.77 -3.09
C THR A 44 2.19 5.29 -2.75
N CYS A 45 0.99 4.82 -2.41
CA CYS A 45 0.71 3.43 -2.04
C CYS A 45 1.22 2.40 -3.08
N TRP A 46 1.21 2.75 -4.35
CA TRP A 46 1.76 1.93 -5.44
C TRP A 46 3.25 1.64 -5.25
N CYS A 47 4.02 2.62 -4.75
CA CYS A 47 5.44 2.48 -4.50
C CYS A 47 5.69 1.63 -3.25
N PHE A 48 5.08 2.01 -2.12
CA PHE A 48 5.20 1.29 -0.85
C PHE A 48 4.83 -0.19 -0.98
N ALA A 49 3.70 -0.50 -1.62
CA ALA A 49 3.30 -1.89 -1.85
C ALA A 49 4.28 -2.67 -2.73
N THR A 50 4.82 -2.04 -3.78
CA THR A 50 5.73 -2.73 -4.70
C THR A 50 7.12 -2.92 -4.08
N VAL A 51 7.63 -1.92 -3.36
CA VAL A 51 8.93 -2.02 -2.67
C VAL A 51 8.86 -3.08 -1.58
N SER A 52 7.81 -3.06 -0.73
CA SER A 52 7.59 -4.09 0.28
C SER A 52 7.50 -5.51 -0.31
N PHE A 53 6.88 -5.66 -1.48
CA PHE A 53 6.87 -6.93 -2.20
C PHE A 53 8.29 -7.35 -2.62
N LEU A 54 9.09 -6.43 -3.19
CA LEU A 54 10.47 -6.73 -3.62
C LEU A 54 11.36 -7.12 -2.43
N GLU A 55 11.28 -6.39 -1.32
CA GLU A 55 12.00 -6.70 -0.08
C GLU A 55 11.63 -8.09 0.45
N SER A 56 10.32 -8.38 0.50
CA SER A 56 9.81 -9.68 0.95
C SER A 56 10.25 -10.83 0.03
N GLU A 57 10.33 -10.59 -1.28
CA GLU A 57 10.85 -11.58 -2.23
C GLU A 57 12.36 -11.81 -2.08
N LEU A 58 13.14 -10.78 -1.81
CA LEU A 58 14.58 -10.91 -1.51
C LEU A 58 14.77 -11.75 -0.24
N LEU A 59 13.96 -11.48 0.79
CA LEU A 59 13.95 -12.26 2.02
C LEU A 59 13.58 -13.73 1.77
N ARG A 60 12.50 -13.98 1.01
CA ARG A 60 12.05 -15.32 0.62
C ARG A 60 13.11 -16.10 -0.18
N MET A 61 13.88 -15.41 -1.02
CA MET A 61 14.97 -15.99 -1.81
C MET A 61 16.26 -16.18 -1.02
N GLY A 62 16.30 -15.81 0.26
CA GLY A 62 17.49 -15.92 1.11
C GLY A 62 18.62 -14.95 0.72
N LYS A 63 18.27 -13.82 0.08
CA LYS A 63 19.22 -12.78 -0.32
C LYS A 63 19.56 -11.80 0.80
N GLY A 64 18.86 -11.88 1.91
CA GLY A 64 18.99 -10.99 3.06
C GLY A 64 17.80 -10.04 3.18
N GLU A 65 17.85 -9.28 4.26
CA GLU A 65 16.86 -8.24 4.56
C GLU A 65 17.37 -6.90 4.02
N TYR A 66 16.54 -6.23 3.26
CA TYR A 66 16.84 -4.93 2.67
C TYR A 66 15.73 -3.96 3.06
N ASP A 67 16.11 -2.72 3.31
CA ASP A 67 15.25 -1.58 3.57
C ASP A 67 15.49 -0.55 2.47
N LEU A 68 14.57 -0.49 1.50
CA LEU A 68 14.71 0.29 0.26
C LEU A 68 13.87 1.57 0.34
N SER A 69 14.44 2.67 -0.15
CA SER A 69 13.78 3.96 -0.16
C SER A 69 12.66 4.04 -1.20
N GLU A 70 11.41 4.11 -0.73
CA GLU A 70 10.25 4.40 -1.55
C GLU A 70 10.31 5.81 -2.11
N MET A 71 10.77 6.77 -1.30
CA MET A 71 10.80 8.17 -1.68
C MET A 71 11.86 8.46 -2.76
N PHE A 72 12.96 7.70 -2.79
CA PHE A 72 13.90 7.74 -3.90
C PHE A 72 13.22 7.34 -5.23
N VAL A 73 12.42 6.28 -5.21
CA VAL A 73 11.66 5.82 -6.38
C VAL A 73 10.61 6.86 -6.79
N VAL A 74 9.86 7.37 -5.83
CA VAL A 74 8.85 8.42 -6.06
C VAL A 74 9.48 9.66 -6.69
N ARG A 75 10.61 10.14 -6.16
CA ARG A 75 11.35 11.28 -6.71
C ARG A 75 11.72 11.06 -8.18
N ASN A 76 12.29 9.91 -8.53
CA ASN A 76 12.69 9.61 -9.88
C ASN A 76 11.50 9.46 -10.83
N ASN A 77 10.39 8.92 -10.37
CA ASN A 77 9.13 8.92 -11.10
C ASN A 77 8.64 10.35 -11.40
N TYR A 78 8.70 11.27 -10.44
CA TYR A 78 8.34 12.67 -10.66
C TYR A 78 9.25 13.35 -11.67
N ILE A 79 10.57 13.17 -11.60
CA ILE A 79 11.51 13.73 -12.56
C ILE A 79 11.16 13.27 -13.98
N ARG A 80 10.90 11.98 -14.16
CA ARG A 80 10.49 11.42 -15.45
C ARG A 80 9.19 12.03 -15.95
N ARG A 81 8.17 12.13 -15.09
CA ARG A 81 6.86 12.70 -15.44
C ARG A 81 6.92 14.18 -15.75
N MET A 82 7.74 14.94 -15.04
CA MET A 82 7.96 16.36 -15.33
C MET A 82 8.61 16.55 -16.69
N ASN A 83 9.59 15.74 -17.03
CA ASN A 83 10.20 15.74 -18.37
C ASN A 83 9.19 15.39 -19.46
N ASP A 84 8.38 14.35 -19.27
CA ASP A 84 7.32 13.97 -20.21
C ASP A 84 6.28 15.10 -20.36
N ASN A 85 5.87 15.72 -19.25
CA ASN A 85 4.94 16.86 -19.26
C ASN A 85 5.52 18.06 -20.03
N TYR A 86 6.80 18.36 -19.84
CA TYR A 86 7.49 19.42 -20.56
C TYR A 86 7.52 19.13 -22.06
N LEU A 87 7.91 17.94 -22.47
CA LEU A 87 7.95 17.52 -23.87
C LEU A 87 6.56 17.53 -24.52
N ARG A 88 5.51 17.26 -23.76
CA ARG A 88 4.11 17.31 -24.20
C ARG A 88 3.46 18.68 -24.03
N ARG A 89 4.26 19.72 -23.80
CA ARG A 89 3.77 21.10 -23.66
C ARG A 89 2.68 21.25 -22.56
N GLY A 90 2.90 20.62 -21.38
CA GLY A 90 2.01 20.68 -20.25
C GLY A 90 0.84 19.67 -20.29
N ARG A 91 0.80 18.76 -21.24
CA ARG A 91 -0.28 17.75 -21.38
C ARG A 91 0.05 16.40 -20.74
N GLY A 92 1.16 16.32 -20.02
CA GLY A 92 1.55 15.13 -19.27
C GLY A 92 0.85 15.04 -17.92
N ASN A 93 0.78 13.82 -17.37
CA ASN A 93 0.22 13.58 -16.04
C ASN A 93 1.32 13.65 -14.97
N VAL A 94 1.24 14.63 -14.06
CA VAL A 94 2.17 14.84 -12.92
C VAL A 94 1.43 14.61 -11.60
N SER A 95 0.60 13.57 -11.49
CA SER A 95 -0.09 13.20 -10.26
C SER A 95 0.79 12.32 -9.36
N GLN A 96 0.39 12.18 -8.08
CA GLN A 96 1.07 11.31 -7.12
C GLN A 96 0.89 9.81 -7.43
N GLY A 97 -0.28 9.44 -7.93
CA GLY A 97 -0.62 8.06 -8.24
C GLY A 97 0.21 7.49 -9.39
N SER A 98 0.54 6.20 -9.30
CA SER A 98 1.23 5.45 -10.33
C SER A 98 0.91 3.96 -10.18
N ILE A 99 1.68 3.10 -10.83
CA ILE A 99 1.53 1.64 -10.76
C ILE A 99 2.91 0.97 -10.63
N ALA A 100 2.91 -0.31 -10.28
CA ALA A 100 4.11 -1.09 -9.95
C ALA A 100 5.23 -1.02 -11.00
N HIS A 101 4.88 -0.98 -12.31
CA HIS A 101 5.89 -0.94 -13.38
C HIS A 101 6.81 0.30 -13.32
N MET A 102 6.41 1.35 -12.59
CA MET A 102 7.29 2.51 -12.40
C MET A 102 8.42 2.23 -11.43
N VAL A 103 8.21 1.35 -10.45
CA VAL A 103 9.29 0.88 -9.56
C VAL A 103 10.31 0.10 -10.37
N THR A 104 9.85 -0.84 -11.19
CA THR A 104 10.75 -1.63 -12.06
C THR A 104 11.48 -0.74 -13.07
N TRP A 105 10.80 0.26 -13.65
CA TRP A 105 11.47 1.21 -14.53
C TRP A 105 12.58 2.00 -13.83
N VAL A 106 12.34 2.49 -12.60
CA VAL A 106 13.39 3.19 -11.82
C VAL A 106 14.52 2.23 -11.50
N MET A 107 14.22 1.01 -11.08
CA MET A 107 15.20 -0.03 -10.80
C MET A 107 16.13 -0.28 -12.00
N ASP A 108 15.56 -0.39 -13.20
CA ASP A 108 16.30 -0.71 -14.42
C ASP A 108 17.12 0.46 -14.96
N ASN A 109 16.67 1.71 -14.77
CA ASN A 109 17.27 2.90 -15.39
C ASN A 109 18.11 3.76 -14.44
N VAL A 110 17.80 3.70 -13.13
CA VAL A 110 18.43 4.54 -12.09
C VAL A 110 19.06 3.70 -10.99
N GLY A 111 18.46 2.56 -10.67
CA GLY A 111 18.77 1.73 -9.51
C GLY A 111 17.84 2.00 -8.35
N LEU A 112 18.09 1.32 -7.22
CA LEU A 112 17.40 1.49 -5.95
C LEU A 112 18.37 2.01 -4.89
N MET A 113 17.85 2.65 -3.85
CA MET A 113 18.63 3.29 -2.79
C MET A 113 18.19 2.71 -1.45
N PRO A 114 19.12 2.43 -0.51
CA PRO A 114 18.73 2.12 0.87
C PRO A 114 18.02 3.30 1.54
N GLU A 115 17.06 2.99 2.42
CA GLU A 115 16.30 4.00 3.16
C GLU A 115 17.19 4.89 4.02
N GLU A 116 18.22 4.32 4.66
CA GLU A 116 19.21 5.07 5.48
C GLU A 116 19.99 6.15 4.71
N VAL A 117 20.03 6.03 3.37
CA VAL A 117 20.74 6.99 2.49
C VAL A 117 19.79 8.06 1.95
N TYR A 118 18.54 7.72 1.80
CA TYR A 118 17.50 8.62 1.29
C TYR A 118 16.15 8.28 1.87
N ASP A 119 15.76 8.94 2.97
CA ASP A 119 14.48 8.75 3.64
C ASP A 119 13.34 9.64 3.06
N GLY A 120 13.67 10.69 2.32
CA GLY A 120 12.72 11.60 1.64
C GLY A 120 12.46 12.91 2.35
#